data_31080f86093b94f7d9c06dd49615f241
#
_entry.id   31080f86093b94f7d9c06dd49615f241
#
_cell.length_a   1.000
_cell.length_b   1.000
_cell.length_c   1.000
_cell.angle_alpha   90.00
_cell.angle_beta   90.00
_cell.angle_gamma   90.00
#
_symmetry.space_group_name_H-M   'P 1'
#
loop_
_entity.id
_entity.type
_entity.pdbx_description
1 polymer ?
#
loop_
_entity_poly.entity_id
_entity_poly.type
_entity_poly.pdbx_seq_one_letter_code
_entity_poly.pdbx_strand_id
1 'polypeptide(L)'
;MAHVPVVPIGKDREAVLDRATFDRQREGHGPLVDKLEAGRAEVRHGWGDKYVDRVHDKNKLTTRERLEQLKDPGSQLFEVGTFVNHGVDFGGLRSPAAGVVTAFAQVEGRWCVVIANDNTVASGAWWPQTPEKIERAQEMARRLRLPTLYLVDCSGLYLPEQSKSFAGAKGAGHIFKMNSLLSAEGVPQIAGVFGDCIAGGGYMPIISDRVYMTEQAYMVIAGAALIKGAKSQHITSLDIGGPEVHVHQSGCADVRVPDDETLLRCLRQEVARLPTSGAAFYRGGVESMEPAHSPAELPGLIPVDHRQAYDAEEVVARLCDQSLFWEVLPDIGREMICGVGRVGGLYAGFVLNRQGLIDDPEAPSEQRPAGILYRQGIAKISTFSRACNSDGIPLVWLQDISGFDIGAEAERHGLLAYGSNLIYTNSTNETPMFTVLLRKASGAGYYAMAGLPYDPVVQLSTPISRLSVMEGRTLAIATYNSKLDDDFEIVTQDPKERAKLERKMAEVEARIDADMDPYVAAQQLDTDEIVRLDELRDWIRALVEMSYQGVGYRRVKNPRIWSLHDLDVLVGGGPA
;
A
#
# COMPACT_ATOMS: atom_id res chain seq x y z
N MET A 1 -12.04 30.36 1.47
CA MET A 1 -11.42 29.32 2.32
C MET A 1 -11.13 29.90 3.69
N ALA A 2 -11.43 29.19 4.75
CA ALA A 2 -11.04 29.61 6.09
C ALA A 2 -9.50 29.62 6.17
N HIS A 3 -8.98 30.62 6.89
CA HIS A 3 -7.54 30.70 7.14
C HIS A 3 -7.13 29.60 8.15
N VAL A 4 -6.18 28.74 7.78
CA VAL A 4 -5.60 27.77 8.70
C VAL A 4 -4.39 28.42 9.39
N PRO A 5 -4.42 28.59 10.72
CA PRO A 5 -3.39 29.35 11.43
C PRO A 5 -2.16 28.48 11.71
N VAL A 6 -1.46 28.04 10.65
CA VAL A 6 -0.23 27.26 10.79
C VAL A 6 0.89 28.08 11.43
N VAL A 7 1.65 27.44 12.30
CA VAL A 7 2.81 28.01 12.98
C VAL A 7 4.04 27.11 12.79
N PRO A 8 5.25 27.65 12.86
CA PRO A 8 6.45 26.83 12.86
C PRO A 8 6.48 25.86 14.04
N ILE A 9 6.77 24.60 13.77
CA ILE A 9 6.97 23.55 14.76
C ILE A 9 8.32 22.85 14.55
N GLY A 10 8.72 22.06 15.54
CA GLY A 10 9.98 21.34 15.53
C GLY A 10 11.16 22.20 15.97
N LYS A 11 12.29 21.55 16.11
CA LYS A 11 13.55 22.14 16.56
C LYS A 11 14.68 21.62 15.71
N ASP A 12 15.77 22.40 15.66
CA ASP A 12 17.01 21.90 15.10
C ASP A 12 17.46 20.63 15.85
N ARG A 13 18.02 19.70 15.13
CA ARG A 13 18.43 18.39 15.66
C ARG A 13 19.23 18.51 16.97
N GLU A 14 20.16 19.47 17.05
CA GLU A 14 21.00 19.70 18.22
C GLU A 14 20.23 20.15 19.47
N ALA A 15 19.05 20.71 19.28
CA ALA A 15 18.15 21.08 20.38
C ALA A 15 17.24 19.92 20.83
N VAL A 16 17.08 18.91 19.97
CA VAL A 16 16.25 17.72 20.27
C VAL A 16 17.07 16.65 20.98
N LEU A 17 18.22 16.29 20.43
CA LEU A 17 19.10 15.22 20.93
C LEU A 17 20.57 15.61 20.84
N ASP A 18 21.36 15.17 21.80
CA ASP A 18 22.81 15.22 21.68
C ASP A 18 23.29 14.36 20.50
N ARG A 19 24.43 14.75 19.94
CA ARG A 19 24.96 14.11 18.74
C ARG A 19 25.23 12.62 18.90
N ALA A 20 25.74 12.20 20.05
CA ALA A 20 26.10 10.80 20.28
C ALA A 20 24.83 9.91 20.33
N THR A 21 23.76 10.39 20.94
CA THR A 21 22.48 9.70 20.97
C THR A 21 21.86 9.64 19.57
N PHE A 22 21.86 10.74 18.83
CA PHE A 22 21.38 10.80 17.46
C PHE A 22 22.14 9.83 16.53
N ASP A 23 23.46 9.88 16.54
CA ASP A 23 24.30 9.02 15.70
C ASP A 23 24.08 7.53 16.05
N ARG A 24 24.03 7.18 17.32
CA ARG A 24 23.74 5.81 17.78
C ARG A 24 22.36 5.31 17.32
N GLN A 25 21.33 6.15 17.39
CA GLN A 25 20.00 5.78 16.91
C GLN A 25 20.02 5.56 15.39
N ARG A 26 20.60 6.47 14.64
CA ARG A 26 20.75 6.37 13.19
C ARG A 26 21.53 5.13 12.76
N GLU A 27 22.64 4.82 13.45
CA GLU A 27 23.39 3.58 13.22
C GLU A 27 22.56 2.32 13.48
N GLY A 28 21.68 2.35 14.48
CA GLY A 28 20.77 1.22 14.78
C GLY A 28 19.79 0.90 13.65
N HIS A 29 19.43 1.87 12.81
CA HIS A 29 18.62 1.66 11.62
C HIS A 29 19.40 1.05 10.44
N GLY A 30 20.72 1.20 10.39
CA GLY A 30 21.57 0.77 9.27
C GLY A 30 21.30 -0.69 8.83
N PRO A 31 21.43 -1.68 9.72
CA PRO A 31 21.18 -3.10 9.37
C PRO A 31 19.76 -3.37 8.86
N LEU A 32 18.77 -2.62 9.34
CA LEU A 32 17.37 -2.78 8.92
C LEU A 32 17.16 -2.19 7.52
N VAL A 33 17.77 -1.06 7.23
CA VAL A 33 17.78 -0.45 5.90
C VAL A 33 18.52 -1.35 4.91
N ASP A 34 19.69 -1.89 5.29
CA ASP A 34 20.44 -2.83 4.45
C ASP A 34 19.62 -4.09 4.13
N LYS A 35 18.90 -4.66 5.11
CA LYS A 35 17.96 -5.78 4.91
C LYS A 35 16.87 -5.40 3.91
N LEU A 36 16.29 -4.22 4.05
CA LEU A 36 15.22 -3.73 3.18
C LEU A 36 15.70 -3.57 1.74
N GLU A 37 16.83 -2.90 1.53
CA GLU A 37 17.36 -2.66 0.18
C GLU A 37 17.85 -3.96 -0.48
N ALA A 38 18.45 -4.87 0.28
CA ALA A 38 18.81 -6.19 -0.23
C ALA A 38 17.57 -6.99 -0.68
N GLY A 39 16.49 -6.97 0.12
CA GLY A 39 15.22 -7.60 -0.25
C GLY A 39 14.57 -6.96 -1.47
N ARG A 40 14.55 -5.63 -1.56
CA ARG A 40 14.08 -4.91 -2.75
C ARG A 40 14.89 -5.29 -4.00
N ALA A 41 16.21 -5.38 -3.88
CA ALA A 41 17.09 -5.78 -4.98
C ALA A 41 16.83 -7.23 -5.42
N GLU A 42 16.67 -8.17 -4.46
CA GLU A 42 16.31 -9.56 -4.74
C GLU A 42 14.99 -9.65 -5.53
N VAL A 43 13.96 -8.95 -5.07
CA VAL A 43 12.64 -8.94 -5.74
C VAL A 43 12.74 -8.35 -7.15
N ARG A 44 13.46 -7.25 -7.33
CA ARG A 44 13.61 -6.59 -8.63
C ARG A 44 14.39 -7.43 -9.64
N HIS A 45 15.26 -8.30 -9.17
CA HIS A 45 16.03 -9.22 -10.02
C HIS A 45 15.17 -10.37 -10.60
N GLY A 46 13.96 -10.58 -10.08
CA GLY A 46 13.05 -11.64 -10.53
C GLY A 46 13.68 -13.03 -10.40
N TRP A 47 13.65 -13.81 -11.46
CA TRP A 47 14.34 -15.11 -11.51
C TRP A 47 15.78 -15.03 -12.03
N GLY A 48 16.35 -13.83 -12.19
CA GLY A 48 17.74 -13.58 -12.51
C GLY A 48 18.05 -13.46 -13.99
N ASP A 49 19.33 -13.17 -14.27
CA ASP A 49 19.84 -12.80 -15.60
C ASP A 49 19.41 -13.74 -16.72
N LYS A 50 19.44 -15.05 -16.49
CA LYS A 50 19.00 -16.05 -17.47
C LYS A 50 17.57 -15.78 -17.98
N TYR A 51 16.68 -15.26 -17.13
CA TYR A 51 15.30 -14.98 -17.53
C TYR A 51 15.17 -13.60 -18.15
N VAL A 52 16.01 -12.67 -17.75
CA VAL A 52 16.18 -11.38 -18.45
C VAL A 52 16.65 -11.62 -19.89
N ASP A 53 17.72 -12.41 -20.09
CA ASP A 53 18.24 -12.77 -21.42
C ASP A 53 17.14 -13.44 -22.29
N ARG A 54 16.35 -14.35 -21.71
CA ARG A 54 15.23 -15.00 -22.42
C ARG A 54 14.15 -14.02 -22.90
N VAL A 55 13.94 -12.92 -22.18
CA VAL A 55 13.01 -11.85 -22.59
C VAL A 55 13.62 -11.07 -23.76
N HIS A 56 14.90 -10.67 -23.63
CA HIS A 56 15.63 -9.94 -24.66
C HIS A 56 15.82 -10.74 -25.94
N ASP A 57 16.07 -12.07 -25.86
CA ASP A 57 16.16 -12.97 -27.02
C ASP A 57 14.87 -12.99 -27.86
N LYS A 58 13.74 -12.57 -27.27
CA LYS A 58 12.46 -12.41 -27.97
C LYS A 58 12.24 -10.98 -28.47
N ASN A 59 13.24 -10.11 -28.45
CA ASN A 59 13.14 -8.68 -28.74
C ASN A 59 12.05 -7.98 -27.92
N LYS A 60 11.94 -8.31 -26.64
CA LYS A 60 11.00 -7.70 -25.68
C LYS A 60 11.78 -7.01 -24.57
N LEU A 61 11.16 -6.01 -23.97
CA LEU A 61 11.64 -5.42 -22.73
C LEU A 61 11.20 -6.25 -21.53
N THR A 62 12.02 -6.28 -20.48
CA THR A 62 11.57 -6.76 -19.18
C THR A 62 10.51 -5.83 -18.61
N THR A 63 9.71 -6.34 -17.69
CA THR A 63 8.67 -5.53 -17.03
C THR A 63 9.27 -4.31 -16.32
N ARG A 64 10.46 -4.44 -15.74
CA ARG A 64 11.16 -3.33 -15.09
C ARG A 64 11.59 -2.25 -16.07
N GLU A 65 12.13 -2.65 -17.23
CA GLU A 65 12.48 -1.72 -18.31
C GLU A 65 11.25 -1.00 -18.87
N ARG A 66 10.13 -1.73 -19.02
CA ARG A 66 8.86 -1.12 -19.44
C ARG A 66 8.40 -0.05 -18.46
N LEU A 67 8.49 -0.30 -17.16
CA LEU A 67 8.10 0.65 -16.12
C LEU A 67 8.99 1.91 -16.12
N GLU A 68 10.31 1.73 -16.30
CA GLU A 68 11.23 2.87 -16.40
C GLU A 68 10.96 3.75 -17.64
N GLN A 69 10.58 3.15 -18.76
CA GLN A 69 10.23 3.90 -19.97
C GLN A 69 8.82 4.51 -19.91
N LEU A 70 7.90 3.91 -19.17
CA LEU A 70 6.53 4.39 -19.03
C LEU A 70 6.44 5.63 -18.15
N LYS A 71 7.14 5.65 -17.02
CA LYS A 71 7.10 6.76 -16.07
C LYS A 71 7.78 8.02 -16.62
N ASP A 72 7.48 9.15 -16.05
CA ASP A 72 8.14 10.40 -16.42
C ASP A 72 9.63 10.37 -16.04
N PRO A 73 10.51 10.88 -16.89
CA PRO A 73 11.94 10.93 -16.60
C PRO A 73 12.22 11.65 -15.28
N GLY A 74 13.01 11.02 -14.41
CA GLY A 74 13.36 11.56 -13.10
C GLY A 74 12.25 11.43 -12.04
N SER A 75 11.04 10.95 -12.38
CA SER A 75 10.03 10.67 -11.38
C SER A 75 10.32 9.35 -10.65
N GLN A 76 9.86 9.27 -9.41
CA GLN A 76 9.96 8.05 -8.60
C GLN A 76 8.83 7.08 -8.93
N LEU A 77 9.12 5.78 -8.90
CA LEU A 77 8.14 4.70 -8.93
C LEU A 77 7.83 4.27 -7.49
N PHE A 78 6.59 4.41 -7.06
CA PHE A 78 6.13 4.00 -5.74
C PHE A 78 5.50 2.60 -5.83
N GLU A 79 6.32 1.57 -5.65
CA GLU A 79 5.87 0.19 -5.69
C GLU A 79 5.06 -0.14 -4.43
N VAL A 80 4.01 -0.95 -4.57
CA VAL A 80 3.21 -1.51 -3.47
C VAL A 80 3.20 -3.03 -3.56
N GLY A 81 3.28 -3.70 -2.42
CA GLY A 81 3.34 -5.15 -2.34
C GLY A 81 4.65 -5.77 -2.83
N THR A 82 5.77 -5.06 -2.71
CA THR A 82 7.09 -5.56 -3.12
C THR A 82 7.42 -6.90 -2.44
N PHE A 83 7.09 -7.05 -1.18
CA PHE A 83 7.43 -8.23 -0.39
C PHE A 83 6.35 -9.32 -0.36
N VAL A 84 5.30 -9.22 -1.15
CA VAL A 84 4.31 -10.29 -1.27
C VAL A 84 4.97 -11.58 -1.75
N ASN A 85 4.75 -12.68 -1.04
CA ASN A 85 5.41 -13.98 -1.23
C ASN A 85 6.94 -13.98 -1.04
N HIS A 86 7.53 -12.92 -0.49
CA HIS A 86 8.98 -12.89 -0.27
C HIS A 86 9.42 -14.03 0.66
N GLY A 87 10.35 -14.84 0.22
CA GLY A 87 10.84 -15.99 0.97
C GLY A 87 9.93 -17.24 0.97
N VAL A 88 8.71 -17.14 0.41
CA VAL A 88 7.79 -18.29 0.31
C VAL A 88 8.27 -19.26 -0.78
N ASP A 89 8.31 -20.56 -0.46
CA ASP A 89 8.66 -21.62 -1.40
C ASP A 89 7.42 -22.33 -1.93
N PHE A 90 7.35 -22.47 -3.24
CA PHE A 90 6.29 -23.16 -3.96
C PHE A 90 6.86 -24.38 -4.71
N GLY A 91 7.30 -25.38 -3.94
CA GLY A 91 7.87 -26.60 -4.51
C GLY A 91 9.24 -26.39 -5.19
N GLY A 92 10.12 -25.61 -4.56
CA GLY A 92 11.44 -25.25 -5.05
C GLY A 92 11.48 -24.01 -5.95
N LEU A 93 10.34 -23.34 -6.17
CA LEU A 93 10.25 -22.09 -6.90
C LEU A 93 9.80 -20.95 -5.98
N ARG A 94 10.14 -19.73 -6.32
CA ARG A 94 9.73 -18.51 -5.63
C ARG A 94 8.97 -17.60 -6.58
N SER A 95 8.04 -16.81 -6.05
CA SER A 95 7.31 -15.79 -6.82
C SER A 95 7.53 -14.39 -6.22
N PRO A 96 8.70 -13.77 -6.47
CA PRO A 96 8.97 -12.42 -5.99
C PRO A 96 7.84 -11.47 -6.38
N ALA A 97 7.40 -10.64 -5.42
CA ALA A 97 6.28 -9.72 -5.60
C ALA A 97 5.00 -10.40 -6.14
N ALA A 98 4.79 -11.70 -5.86
CA ALA A 98 3.73 -12.52 -6.42
C ALA A 98 3.68 -12.52 -7.97
N GLY A 99 4.80 -12.35 -8.66
CA GLY A 99 4.89 -12.35 -10.13
C GLY A 99 4.21 -11.15 -10.82
N VAL A 100 3.88 -10.10 -10.08
CA VAL A 100 3.27 -8.88 -10.63
C VAL A 100 3.82 -7.65 -9.92
N VAL A 101 4.18 -6.62 -10.69
CA VAL A 101 4.56 -5.32 -10.16
C VAL A 101 3.33 -4.43 -10.14
N THR A 102 3.02 -3.87 -8.98
CA THR A 102 1.98 -2.86 -8.79
C THR A 102 2.62 -1.60 -8.24
N ALA A 103 2.28 -0.44 -8.78
CA ALA A 103 2.92 0.80 -8.41
C ALA A 103 2.06 2.04 -8.71
N PHE A 104 2.36 3.14 -8.03
CA PHE A 104 1.98 4.47 -8.48
C PHE A 104 3.12 5.07 -9.29
N ALA A 105 2.79 5.63 -10.44
CA ALA A 105 3.74 6.28 -11.34
C ALA A 105 3.19 7.60 -11.88
N GLN A 106 4.05 8.57 -12.08
CA GLN A 106 3.71 9.75 -12.88
C GLN A 106 3.94 9.44 -14.36
N VAL A 107 2.93 9.65 -15.17
CA VAL A 107 2.95 9.51 -16.61
C VAL A 107 2.33 10.76 -17.23
N GLU A 108 3.10 11.50 -18.03
CA GLU A 108 2.69 12.79 -18.59
C GLU A 108 2.16 13.76 -17.52
N GLY A 109 2.88 13.84 -16.39
CA GLY A 109 2.54 14.70 -15.25
C GLY A 109 1.32 14.26 -14.44
N ARG A 110 0.80 13.04 -14.65
CA ARG A 110 -0.38 12.50 -13.96
C ARG A 110 -0.04 11.26 -13.18
N TRP A 111 -0.58 11.16 -11.98
CA TRP A 111 -0.52 9.93 -11.22
C TRP A 111 -1.42 8.86 -11.83
N CYS A 112 -0.86 7.68 -12.02
CA CYS A 112 -1.53 6.49 -12.51
C CYS A 112 -1.20 5.31 -11.60
N VAL A 113 -2.12 4.35 -11.51
CA VAL A 113 -1.82 3.03 -10.98
C VAL A 113 -1.35 2.16 -12.13
N VAL A 114 -0.22 1.48 -11.97
CA VAL A 114 0.34 0.56 -12.97
C VAL A 114 0.31 -0.85 -12.40
N ILE A 115 -0.20 -1.79 -13.18
CA ILE A 115 -0.26 -3.23 -12.88
C ILE A 115 0.43 -3.95 -14.03
N ALA A 116 1.57 -4.58 -13.75
CA ALA A 116 2.44 -5.15 -14.76
C ALA A 116 2.87 -6.57 -14.39
N ASN A 117 2.51 -7.57 -15.19
CA ASN A 117 3.00 -8.93 -15.00
C ASN A 117 4.52 -8.98 -15.15
N ASP A 118 5.22 -9.63 -14.22
CA ASP A 118 6.67 -9.77 -14.30
C ASP A 118 7.06 -10.92 -15.23
N ASN A 119 7.42 -10.57 -16.45
CA ASN A 119 7.75 -11.54 -17.48
C ASN A 119 9.07 -12.30 -17.23
N THR A 120 9.85 -11.90 -16.23
CA THR A 120 11.02 -12.64 -15.75
C THR A 120 10.68 -13.71 -14.71
N VAL A 121 9.44 -13.71 -14.19
CA VAL A 121 8.94 -14.67 -13.20
C VAL A 121 7.86 -15.56 -13.81
N ALA A 122 8.21 -16.79 -14.18
CA ALA A 122 7.31 -17.76 -14.82
C ALA A 122 6.53 -17.16 -16.03
N SER A 123 7.17 -16.30 -16.83
CA SER A 123 6.51 -15.60 -17.96
C SER A 123 5.24 -14.86 -17.53
N GLY A 124 5.28 -14.18 -16.38
CA GLY A 124 4.19 -13.37 -15.85
C GLY A 124 2.98 -14.17 -15.32
N ALA A 125 3.17 -15.43 -14.95
CA ALA A 125 2.10 -16.25 -14.40
C ALA A 125 1.55 -15.69 -13.09
N TRP A 126 0.27 -15.96 -12.80
CA TRP A 126 -0.37 -15.63 -11.55
C TRP A 126 -0.15 -16.71 -10.50
N TRP A 127 0.46 -16.34 -9.42
CA TRP A 127 0.75 -17.14 -8.23
C TRP A 127 -0.30 -16.96 -7.14
N PRO A 128 -0.26 -17.73 -6.04
CA PRO A 128 -0.94 -17.34 -4.81
C PRO A 128 -0.62 -15.89 -4.46
N GLN A 129 -1.58 -15.13 -3.97
CA GLN A 129 -1.50 -13.69 -3.68
C GLN A 129 -1.40 -12.76 -4.92
N THR A 130 -1.20 -13.26 -6.14
CA THR A 130 -1.25 -12.38 -7.33
C THR A 130 -2.63 -11.73 -7.51
N PRO A 131 -3.75 -12.48 -7.42
CA PRO A 131 -5.08 -11.88 -7.51
C PRO A 131 -5.31 -10.80 -6.47
N GLU A 132 -5.03 -11.10 -5.22
CA GLU A 132 -5.22 -10.19 -4.08
C GLU A 132 -4.40 -8.91 -4.23
N LYS A 133 -3.18 -9.02 -4.74
CA LYS A 133 -2.31 -7.87 -4.99
C LYS A 133 -2.81 -7.00 -6.14
N ILE A 134 -3.27 -7.61 -7.24
CA ILE A 134 -3.88 -6.88 -8.35
C ILE A 134 -5.15 -6.15 -7.88
N GLU A 135 -6.02 -6.84 -7.15
CA GLU A 135 -7.24 -6.26 -6.58
C GLU A 135 -6.94 -5.10 -5.65
N ARG A 136 -5.92 -5.24 -4.80
CA ARG A 136 -5.50 -4.16 -3.90
C ARG A 136 -5.07 -2.91 -4.67
N ALA A 137 -4.33 -3.07 -5.76
CA ALA A 137 -3.95 -1.96 -6.64
C ALA A 137 -5.18 -1.35 -7.36
N GLN A 138 -6.11 -2.17 -7.82
CA GLN A 138 -7.36 -1.72 -8.41
C GLN A 138 -8.24 -0.96 -7.40
N GLU A 139 -8.28 -1.40 -6.14
CA GLU A 139 -9.00 -0.70 -5.08
C GLU A 139 -8.37 0.67 -4.78
N MET A 140 -7.04 0.77 -4.74
CA MET A 140 -6.33 2.05 -4.63
C MET A 140 -6.68 2.98 -5.79
N ALA A 141 -6.67 2.46 -7.03
CA ALA A 141 -7.04 3.21 -8.22
C ALA A 141 -8.49 3.72 -8.14
N ARG A 142 -9.41 2.87 -7.69
CA ARG A 142 -10.82 3.18 -7.53
C ARG A 142 -11.05 4.29 -6.51
N ARG A 143 -10.46 4.19 -5.33
CA ARG A 143 -10.65 5.14 -4.23
C ARG A 143 -10.02 6.50 -4.50
N LEU A 144 -8.85 6.52 -5.13
CA LEU A 144 -8.17 7.74 -5.57
C LEU A 144 -8.64 8.21 -6.96
N ARG A 145 -9.45 7.40 -7.65
CA ARG A 145 -9.93 7.64 -9.01
C ARG A 145 -8.78 7.90 -10.00
N LEU A 146 -7.72 7.14 -9.88
CA LEU A 146 -6.54 7.25 -10.74
C LEU A 146 -6.67 6.40 -12.01
N PRO A 147 -6.23 6.89 -13.17
CA PRO A 147 -6.09 6.06 -14.37
C PRO A 147 -5.31 4.80 -14.05
N THR A 148 -5.77 3.66 -14.57
CA THR A 148 -5.11 2.38 -14.39
C THR A 148 -4.49 1.91 -15.69
N LEU A 149 -3.19 1.60 -15.66
CA LEU A 149 -2.43 1.10 -16.79
C LEU A 149 -2.10 -0.38 -16.57
N TYR A 150 -2.54 -1.24 -17.47
CA TYR A 150 -2.23 -2.67 -17.45
C TYR A 150 -1.15 -2.98 -18.47
N LEU A 151 -0.01 -3.49 -18.03
CA LEU A 151 1.07 -4.00 -18.87
C LEU A 151 1.01 -5.53 -18.82
N VAL A 152 0.30 -6.12 -19.77
CA VAL A 152 -0.04 -7.53 -19.74
C VAL A 152 0.98 -8.36 -20.51
N ASP A 153 1.59 -9.30 -19.84
CA ASP A 153 2.48 -10.33 -20.38
C ASP A 153 2.34 -11.56 -19.47
N CYS A 154 1.20 -12.28 -19.58
CA CYS A 154 0.70 -13.22 -18.58
C CYS A 154 0.45 -14.59 -19.20
N SER A 155 1.19 -15.60 -18.76
CA SER A 155 1.04 -17.00 -19.19
C SER A 155 -0.16 -17.72 -18.53
N GLY A 156 -0.99 -17.03 -17.73
CA GLY A 156 -2.14 -17.59 -17.02
C GLY A 156 -1.82 -17.93 -15.56
N LEU A 157 -2.68 -18.74 -14.94
CA LEU A 157 -2.47 -19.19 -13.55
C LEU A 157 -1.28 -20.17 -13.46
N TYR A 158 -0.51 -20.07 -12.38
CA TYR A 158 0.47 -21.10 -12.02
C TYR A 158 -0.26 -22.35 -11.53
N LEU A 159 -0.51 -23.28 -12.45
CA LEU A 159 -1.41 -24.42 -12.24
C LEU A 159 -1.09 -25.32 -11.03
N PRO A 160 0.17 -25.56 -10.64
CA PRO A 160 0.45 -26.35 -9.43
C PRO A 160 -0.17 -25.78 -8.14
N GLU A 161 -0.36 -24.45 -8.08
CA GLU A 161 -0.93 -23.75 -6.92
C GLU A 161 -2.34 -23.17 -7.19
N GLN A 162 -3.03 -23.61 -8.24
CA GLN A 162 -4.31 -23.06 -8.69
C GLN A 162 -5.39 -23.00 -7.60
N SER A 163 -5.42 -23.97 -6.68
CA SER A 163 -6.40 -24.02 -5.60
C SER A 163 -6.34 -22.80 -4.66
N LYS A 164 -5.17 -22.14 -4.58
CA LYS A 164 -4.95 -20.96 -3.72
C LYS A 164 -5.24 -19.64 -4.44
N SER A 165 -5.45 -19.66 -5.76
CA SER A 165 -5.57 -18.45 -6.56
C SER A 165 -6.90 -18.34 -7.32
N PHE A 166 -7.63 -19.45 -7.55
CA PHE A 166 -8.75 -19.49 -8.48
C PHE A 166 -10.10 -19.16 -7.83
N ALA A 167 -10.50 -19.91 -6.81
CA ALA A 167 -11.90 -19.99 -6.37
C ALA A 167 -12.28 -19.08 -5.21
N GLY A 168 -11.33 -18.38 -4.59
CA GLY A 168 -11.57 -17.55 -3.42
C GLY A 168 -12.46 -16.33 -3.71
N ALA A 169 -13.07 -15.75 -2.68
CA ALA A 169 -13.84 -14.51 -2.79
C ALA A 169 -13.03 -13.34 -3.37
N LYS A 170 -11.71 -13.35 -3.14
CA LYS A 170 -10.70 -12.48 -3.74
C LYS A 170 -9.75 -13.27 -4.65
N GLY A 171 -10.24 -14.30 -5.31
CA GLY A 171 -9.47 -15.05 -6.30
C GLY A 171 -9.50 -14.38 -7.67
N ALA A 172 -8.84 -15.01 -8.65
CA ALA A 172 -8.62 -14.46 -9.99
C ALA A 172 -9.87 -13.85 -10.67
N GLY A 173 -11.07 -14.42 -10.42
CA GLY A 173 -12.32 -13.88 -10.97
C GLY A 173 -12.73 -12.51 -10.41
N HIS A 174 -12.28 -12.17 -9.20
CA HIS A 174 -12.61 -10.87 -8.60
C HIS A 174 -11.88 -9.70 -9.26
N ILE A 175 -10.71 -9.94 -9.85
CA ILE A 175 -9.99 -8.94 -10.67
C ILE A 175 -10.91 -8.36 -11.74
N PHE A 176 -11.67 -9.23 -12.44
CA PHE A 176 -12.55 -8.80 -13.54
C PHE A 176 -13.77 -8.04 -13.04
N LYS A 177 -14.27 -8.39 -11.84
CA LYS A 177 -15.28 -7.59 -11.16
C LYS A 177 -14.75 -6.19 -10.85
N MET A 178 -13.53 -6.07 -10.34
CA MET A 178 -12.92 -4.78 -10.05
C MET A 178 -12.67 -3.95 -11.32
N ASN A 179 -12.18 -4.56 -12.42
CA ASN A 179 -12.12 -3.90 -13.73
C ASN A 179 -13.49 -3.32 -14.14
N SER A 180 -14.53 -4.13 -13.98
CA SER A 180 -15.90 -3.72 -14.36
C SER A 180 -16.40 -2.58 -13.48
N LEU A 181 -16.10 -2.58 -12.18
CA LEU A 181 -16.46 -1.49 -11.28
C LEU A 181 -15.70 -0.20 -11.61
N LEU A 182 -14.39 -0.27 -11.88
CA LEU A 182 -13.59 0.87 -12.34
C LEU A 182 -14.20 1.48 -13.61
N SER A 183 -14.52 0.66 -14.60
CA SER A 183 -15.17 1.10 -15.84
C SER A 183 -16.55 1.73 -15.57
N ALA A 184 -17.38 1.11 -14.74
CA ALA A 184 -18.72 1.62 -14.40
C ALA A 184 -18.66 2.96 -13.66
N GLU A 185 -17.64 3.18 -12.85
CA GLU A 185 -17.40 4.42 -12.10
C GLU A 185 -16.68 5.49 -12.94
N GLY A 186 -16.29 5.18 -14.17
CA GLY A 186 -15.64 6.09 -15.09
C GLY A 186 -14.16 6.35 -14.78
N VAL A 187 -13.50 5.43 -14.07
CA VAL A 187 -12.05 5.47 -13.89
C VAL A 187 -11.39 4.93 -15.16
N PRO A 188 -10.52 5.71 -15.83
CA PRO A 188 -9.91 5.28 -17.08
C PRO A 188 -9.01 4.05 -16.91
N GLN A 189 -9.15 3.11 -17.83
CA GLN A 189 -8.34 1.89 -17.88
C GLN A 189 -7.74 1.74 -19.28
N ILE A 190 -6.41 1.65 -19.36
CA ILE A 190 -5.69 1.54 -20.62
C ILE A 190 -4.77 0.32 -20.54
N ALA A 191 -4.83 -0.55 -21.52
CA ALA A 191 -4.06 -1.79 -21.51
C ALA A 191 -3.11 -1.89 -22.70
N GLY A 192 -1.90 -2.36 -22.41
CA GLY A 192 -0.94 -2.83 -23.40
C GLY A 192 -0.70 -4.32 -23.22
N VAL A 193 -0.85 -5.09 -24.31
CA VAL A 193 -0.53 -6.51 -24.36
C VAL A 193 0.82 -6.66 -25.05
N PHE A 194 1.82 -7.07 -24.29
CA PHE A 194 3.22 -7.13 -24.70
C PHE A 194 3.70 -8.55 -25.09
N GLY A 195 2.89 -9.54 -24.82
CA GLY A 195 3.25 -10.92 -25.05
C GLY A 195 2.10 -11.87 -24.80
N ASP A 196 2.38 -12.91 -24.04
CA ASP A 196 1.39 -13.91 -23.70
C ASP A 196 0.24 -13.28 -22.90
N CYS A 197 -1.00 -13.59 -23.27
CA CYS A 197 -2.17 -13.18 -22.54
C CYS A 197 -3.20 -14.30 -22.60
N ILE A 198 -3.09 -15.24 -21.65
CA ILE A 198 -3.80 -16.51 -21.70
C ILE A 198 -4.88 -16.57 -20.64
N ALA A 199 -6.02 -17.13 -20.98
CA ALA A 199 -7.16 -17.38 -20.10
C ALA A 199 -7.64 -16.11 -19.40
N GLY A 200 -7.68 -16.11 -18.05
CA GLY A 200 -8.10 -14.96 -17.24
C GLY A 200 -7.30 -13.68 -17.49
N GLY A 201 -6.03 -13.79 -17.87
CA GLY A 201 -5.19 -12.65 -18.23
C GLY A 201 -5.79 -11.75 -19.33
N GLY A 202 -6.59 -12.32 -20.23
CA GLY A 202 -7.23 -11.60 -21.33
C GLY A 202 -8.40 -10.70 -20.91
N TYR A 203 -9.00 -10.92 -19.76
CA TYR A 203 -10.13 -10.11 -19.33
C TYR A 203 -9.73 -8.73 -18.81
N MET A 204 -8.54 -8.58 -18.23
CA MET A 204 -8.06 -7.25 -17.82
C MET A 204 -7.95 -6.29 -19.02
N PRO A 205 -7.28 -6.63 -20.12
CA PRO A 205 -7.24 -5.74 -21.28
C PRO A 205 -8.60 -5.57 -21.96
N ILE A 206 -9.39 -6.62 -22.15
CA ILE A 206 -10.65 -6.52 -22.92
C ILE A 206 -11.71 -5.64 -22.21
N ILE A 207 -11.69 -5.55 -20.89
CA ILE A 207 -12.57 -4.67 -20.11
C ILE A 207 -12.04 -3.22 -20.06
N SER A 208 -10.77 -3.00 -20.42
CA SER A 208 -10.18 -1.66 -20.45
C SER A 208 -10.74 -0.79 -21.59
N ASP A 209 -10.66 0.53 -21.44
CA ASP A 209 -11.21 1.50 -22.40
C ASP A 209 -10.44 1.51 -23.73
N ARG A 210 -9.11 1.26 -23.66
CA ARG A 210 -8.23 1.17 -24.84
C ARG A 210 -7.27 0.00 -24.69
N VAL A 211 -7.08 -0.74 -25.77
CA VAL A 211 -6.19 -1.91 -25.81
C VAL A 211 -5.23 -1.82 -26.99
N TYR A 212 -3.96 -1.86 -26.67
CA TYR A 212 -2.85 -1.92 -27.62
C TYR A 212 -2.21 -3.30 -27.60
N MET A 213 -1.80 -3.81 -28.76
CA MET A 213 -1.09 -5.10 -28.86
C MET A 213 0.18 -4.93 -29.68
N THR A 214 1.30 -5.50 -29.19
CA THR A 214 2.51 -5.65 -30.00
C THR A 214 2.33 -6.75 -31.03
N GLU A 215 3.15 -6.74 -32.09
CA GLU A 215 3.15 -7.76 -33.17
C GLU A 215 3.28 -9.20 -32.64
N GLN A 216 4.00 -9.38 -31.53
CA GLN A 216 4.27 -10.71 -30.97
C GLN A 216 3.28 -11.10 -29.86
N ALA A 217 2.38 -10.21 -29.49
CA ALA A 217 1.39 -10.45 -28.43
C ALA A 217 0.20 -11.24 -28.96
N TYR A 218 -0.41 -12.01 -28.07
CA TYR A 218 -1.68 -12.68 -28.35
C TYR A 218 -2.56 -12.74 -27.10
N MET A 219 -3.86 -12.61 -27.30
CA MET A 219 -4.88 -12.83 -26.25
C MET A 219 -5.71 -14.06 -26.64
N VAL A 220 -5.76 -15.07 -25.78
CA VAL A 220 -6.46 -16.32 -26.08
C VAL A 220 -7.12 -16.89 -24.83
N ILE A 221 -8.32 -17.43 -24.96
CA ILE A 221 -8.98 -18.18 -23.87
C ILE A 221 -8.20 -19.46 -23.58
N ALA A 222 -7.70 -20.11 -24.62
CA ALA A 222 -6.88 -21.31 -24.53
C ALA A 222 -5.71 -21.22 -25.51
N GLY A 223 -4.50 -21.44 -25.01
CA GLY A 223 -3.29 -21.43 -25.83
C GLY A 223 -3.23 -22.60 -26.83
N ALA A 224 -2.38 -22.47 -27.84
CA ALA A 224 -2.20 -23.45 -28.93
C ALA A 224 -1.95 -24.89 -28.43
N ALA A 225 -1.20 -25.05 -27.34
CA ALA A 225 -0.91 -26.36 -26.76
C ALA A 225 -2.19 -27.07 -26.25
N LEU A 226 -3.10 -26.32 -25.60
CA LEU A 226 -4.36 -26.87 -25.11
C LEU A 226 -5.30 -27.22 -26.27
N ILE A 227 -5.36 -26.37 -27.30
CA ILE A 227 -6.16 -26.62 -28.53
C ILE A 227 -5.64 -27.84 -29.26
N LYS A 228 -4.32 -28.01 -29.38
CA LYS A 228 -3.70 -29.21 -29.96
C LYS A 228 -4.13 -30.47 -29.20
N GLY A 229 -4.13 -30.43 -27.85
CA GLY A 229 -4.57 -31.56 -27.02
C GLY A 229 -6.06 -31.86 -27.12
N ALA A 230 -6.91 -30.82 -27.14
CA ALA A 230 -8.36 -30.96 -27.07
C ALA A 230 -9.02 -31.16 -28.45
N LYS A 231 -8.48 -30.56 -29.52
CA LYS A 231 -9.09 -30.52 -30.84
C LYS A 231 -8.19 -31.08 -31.95
N SER A 232 -6.97 -31.57 -31.64
CA SER A 232 -5.99 -32.06 -32.60
C SER A 232 -5.65 -31.05 -33.73
N GLN A 233 -5.81 -29.77 -33.46
CA GLN A 233 -5.48 -28.69 -34.38
C GLN A 233 -4.04 -28.21 -34.18
N HIS A 234 -3.30 -28.05 -35.30
CA HIS A 234 -1.98 -27.45 -35.33
C HIS A 234 -2.12 -25.99 -35.77
N ILE A 235 -2.20 -25.09 -34.78
CA ILE A 235 -2.38 -23.66 -34.98
C ILE A 235 -1.46 -22.91 -33.98
N THR A 236 -0.94 -21.76 -34.35
CA THR A 236 -0.15 -20.93 -33.45
C THR A 236 -1.04 -20.05 -32.58
N SER A 237 -0.54 -19.59 -31.43
CA SER A 237 -1.30 -18.66 -30.57
C SER A 237 -1.55 -17.31 -31.27
N LEU A 238 -0.65 -16.87 -32.16
CA LEU A 238 -0.84 -15.68 -32.98
C LEU A 238 -1.98 -15.84 -34.00
N ASP A 239 -2.11 -17.03 -34.59
CA ASP A 239 -3.22 -17.32 -35.54
C ASP A 239 -4.57 -17.42 -34.80
N ILE A 240 -4.56 -17.78 -33.50
CA ILE A 240 -5.78 -17.86 -32.69
C ILE A 240 -6.23 -16.49 -32.25
N GLY A 241 -5.31 -15.66 -31.72
CA GLY A 241 -5.65 -14.41 -31.04
C GLY A 241 -4.53 -13.38 -31.06
N GLY A 242 -3.78 -13.32 -32.14
CA GLY A 242 -2.79 -12.26 -32.39
C GLY A 242 -3.45 -10.94 -32.79
N PRO A 243 -2.65 -9.88 -33.02
CA PRO A 243 -3.17 -8.55 -33.35
C PRO A 243 -3.93 -8.51 -34.66
N GLU A 244 -3.56 -9.37 -35.64
CA GLU A 244 -4.33 -9.51 -36.90
C GLU A 244 -5.78 -9.94 -36.63
N VAL A 245 -5.98 -10.87 -35.67
CA VAL A 245 -7.32 -11.34 -35.32
C VAL A 245 -8.03 -10.30 -34.48
N HIS A 246 -7.39 -9.77 -33.41
CA HIS A 246 -8.09 -8.96 -32.43
C HIS A 246 -8.30 -7.51 -32.85
N VAL A 247 -7.42 -6.93 -33.66
CA VAL A 247 -7.60 -5.57 -34.16
C VAL A 247 -8.49 -5.53 -35.40
N HIS A 248 -8.31 -6.49 -36.34
CA HIS A 248 -8.93 -6.40 -37.66
C HIS A 248 -10.15 -7.30 -37.87
N GLN A 249 -10.38 -8.29 -37.00
CA GLN A 249 -11.48 -9.25 -37.18
C GLN A 249 -12.45 -9.26 -35.99
N SER A 250 -11.96 -9.39 -34.74
CA SER A 250 -12.84 -9.55 -33.57
C SER A 250 -13.13 -8.25 -32.82
N GLY A 251 -12.36 -7.19 -33.05
CA GLY A 251 -12.51 -5.93 -32.30
C GLY A 251 -12.14 -6.00 -30.81
N CYS A 252 -11.44 -7.07 -30.39
CA CYS A 252 -11.03 -7.23 -28.99
C CYS A 252 -9.84 -6.33 -28.59
N ALA A 253 -9.12 -5.77 -29.56
CA ALA A 253 -8.08 -4.78 -29.36
C ALA A 253 -8.28 -3.61 -30.32
N ASP A 254 -7.71 -2.44 -30.00
CA ASP A 254 -7.90 -1.23 -30.78
C ASP A 254 -6.77 -0.98 -31.78
N VAL A 255 -5.54 -1.23 -31.36
CA VAL A 255 -4.36 -0.81 -32.12
C VAL A 255 -3.27 -1.87 -32.07
N ARG A 256 -2.76 -2.21 -33.24
CA ARG A 256 -1.56 -3.02 -33.44
C ARG A 256 -0.33 -2.10 -33.52
N VAL A 257 0.75 -2.44 -32.81
CA VAL A 257 2.01 -1.69 -32.81
C VAL A 257 3.20 -2.65 -32.98
N PRO A 258 4.33 -2.20 -33.54
CA PRO A 258 5.42 -3.09 -33.86
C PRO A 258 6.16 -3.69 -32.66
N ASP A 259 6.32 -2.92 -31.58
CA ASP A 259 7.21 -3.26 -30.46
C ASP A 259 6.78 -2.64 -29.13
N ASP A 260 7.48 -3.03 -28.05
CA ASP A 260 7.24 -2.59 -26.69
C ASP A 260 7.40 -1.07 -26.54
N GLU A 261 8.43 -0.47 -27.15
CA GLU A 261 8.72 0.96 -27.04
C GLU A 261 7.63 1.81 -27.67
N THR A 262 7.14 1.38 -28.84
CA THR A 262 6.02 2.06 -29.51
C THR A 262 4.75 1.93 -28.69
N LEU A 263 4.49 0.77 -28.09
CA LEU A 263 3.32 0.57 -27.24
C LEU A 263 3.38 1.48 -26.01
N LEU A 264 4.51 1.53 -25.31
CA LEU A 264 4.70 2.40 -24.15
C LEU A 264 4.46 3.88 -24.50
N ARG A 265 4.96 4.32 -25.65
CA ARG A 265 4.73 5.67 -26.17
C ARG A 265 3.23 5.93 -26.43
N CYS A 266 2.50 4.95 -26.95
CA CYS A 266 1.05 5.04 -27.12
C CYS A 266 0.32 5.15 -25.78
N LEU A 267 0.69 4.34 -24.77
CA LEU A 267 0.10 4.44 -23.43
C LEU A 267 0.31 5.83 -22.83
N ARG A 268 1.51 6.38 -22.93
CA ARG A 268 1.80 7.76 -22.50
C ARG A 268 0.91 8.77 -23.20
N GLN A 269 0.74 8.66 -24.53
CA GLN A 269 -0.13 9.55 -25.30
C GLN A 269 -1.59 9.46 -24.88
N GLU A 270 -2.10 8.27 -24.55
CA GLU A 270 -3.46 8.12 -24.03
C GLU A 270 -3.61 8.82 -22.68
N VAL A 271 -2.65 8.68 -21.76
CA VAL A 271 -2.67 9.39 -20.48
C VAL A 271 -2.64 10.90 -20.70
N ALA A 272 -1.81 11.40 -21.62
CA ALA A 272 -1.75 12.83 -21.95
C ALA A 272 -3.09 13.41 -22.43
N ARG A 273 -3.92 12.60 -23.08
CA ARG A 273 -5.26 12.99 -23.61
C ARG A 273 -6.35 13.03 -22.55
N LEU A 274 -6.12 12.45 -21.37
CA LEU A 274 -7.11 12.47 -20.30
C LEU A 274 -7.38 13.90 -19.82
N PRO A 275 -8.58 14.19 -19.28
CA PRO A 275 -8.90 15.51 -18.73
C PRO A 275 -7.90 15.97 -17.66
N THR A 276 -7.70 17.26 -17.54
CA THR A 276 -6.75 17.86 -16.59
C THR A 276 -7.16 17.58 -15.16
N SER A 277 -6.18 17.27 -14.30
CA SER A 277 -6.41 17.04 -12.87
C SER A 277 -6.58 18.34 -12.08
N GLY A 278 -7.25 18.25 -10.93
CA GLY A 278 -7.54 19.39 -10.07
C GLY A 278 -6.46 19.76 -9.05
N ALA A 279 -5.37 18.99 -8.93
CA ALA A 279 -4.36 19.20 -7.88
C ALA A 279 -3.76 20.62 -7.89
N ALA A 280 -3.46 21.16 -9.06
CA ALA A 280 -2.96 22.54 -9.22
C ALA A 280 -3.98 23.59 -8.74
N PHE A 281 -5.25 23.37 -8.94
CA PHE A 281 -6.33 24.25 -8.45
C PHE A 281 -6.33 24.31 -6.90
N TYR A 282 -6.21 23.16 -6.25
CA TYR A 282 -6.22 23.09 -4.78
C TYR A 282 -4.96 23.66 -4.12
N ARG A 283 -3.85 23.74 -4.84
CA ARG A 283 -2.64 24.45 -4.37
C ARG A 283 -2.92 25.96 -4.24
N GLY A 284 -3.80 26.52 -5.04
CA GLY A 284 -4.16 27.94 -4.97
C GLY A 284 -2.97 28.89 -5.17
N GLY A 285 -1.98 28.50 -5.98
CA GLY A 285 -0.74 29.25 -6.21
C GLY A 285 0.34 29.05 -5.14
N VAL A 286 0.13 28.16 -4.16
CA VAL A 286 1.18 27.80 -3.18
C VAL A 286 2.11 26.75 -3.80
N GLU A 287 3.38 27.03 -3.80
CA GLU A 287 4.40 26.08 -4.25
C GLU A 287 4.67 25.02 -3.19
N SER A 288 5.11 23.84 -3.65
CA SER A 288 5.66 22.80 -2.77
C SER A 288 6.98 23.30 -2.19
N MET A 289 7.14 23.21 -0.89
CA MET A 289 8.35 23.63 -0.20
C MET A 289 8.87 22.51 0.69
N GLU A 290 10.19 22.47 0.84
CA GLU A 290 10.79 21.51 1.76
C GLU A 290 10.50 21.90 3.22
N PRO A 291 10.48 20.92 4.16
CA PRO A 291 10.45 21.20 5.59
C PRO A 291 11.67 22.04 6.01
N ALA A 292 11.50 22.85 7.05
CA ALA A 292 12.63 23.56 7.67
C ALA A 292 13.63 22.57 8.30
N HIS A 293 13.13 21.43 8.77
CA HIS A 293 13.93 20.34 9.35
C HIS A 293 13.93 19.13 8.41
N SER A 294 15.09 18.55 8.14
CA SER A 294 15.26 17.52 7.10
C SER A 294 14.58 16.18 7.46
N PRO A 295 13.77 15.57 6.55
CA PRO A 295 13.26 14.22 6.72
C PRO A 295 14.34 13.15 6.92
N ALA A 296 15.56 13.38 6.39
CA ALA A 296 16.69 12.47 6.55
C ALA A 296 17.17 12.34 8.02
N GLU A 297 16.67 13.17 8.92
CA GLU A 297 16.97 13.11 10.35
C GLU A 297 16.09 12.12 11.11
N LEU A 298 14.94 11.70 10.55
CA LEU A 298 13.98 10.81 11.22
C LEU A 298 14.63 9.52 11.77
N PRO A 299 15.54 8.81 11.07
CA PRO A 299 16.20 7.64 11.64
C PRO A 299 17.05 7.93 12.89
N GLY A 300 17.53 9.14 13.06
CA GLY A 300 18.28 9.56 14.25
C GLY A 300 17.38 10.04 15.40
N LEU A 301 16.12 10.36 15.13
CA LEU A 301 15.14 10.88 16.10
C LEU A 301 14.20 9.81 16.64
N ILE A 302 13.87 8.81 15.84
CA ILE A 302 12.98 7.71 16.23
C ILE A 302 13.83 6.49 16.61
N PRO A 303 13.87 6.11 17.90
CA PRO A 303 14.68 4.98 18.35
C PRO A 303 14.12 3.65 17.84
N VAL A 304 15.01 2.72 17.50
CA VAL A 304 14.65 1.34 17.12
C VAL A 304 13.98 0.62 18.28
N ASP A 305 14.47 0.82 19.51
CA ASP A 305 13.85 0.27 20.72
C ASP A 305 12.52 0.96 20.99
N HIS A 306 11.43 0.25 20.78
CA HIS A 306 10.06 0.75 20.95
C HIS A 306 9.69 1.14 22.39
N ARG A 307 10.52 0.81 23.39
CA ARG A 307 10.35 1.22 24.78
C ARG A 307 10.90 2.62 25.07
N GLN A 308 11.73 3.13 24.16
CA GLN A 308 12.27 4.49 24.27
C GLN A 308 11.29 5.49 23.67
N ALA A 309 11.07 6.58 24.39
CA ALA A 309 10.25 7.68 23.93
C ALA A 309 11.01 8.58 22.94
N TYR A 310 10.26 9.30 22.13
CA TYR A 310 10.74 10.38 21.26
C TYR A 310 9.68 11.48 21.17
N ASP A 311 10.07 12.65 20.72
CA ASP A 311 9.12 13.75 20.50
C ASP A 311 8.40 13.55 19.15
N ALA A 312 7.11 13.23 19.22
CA ALA A 312 6.29 12.95 18.05
C ALA A 312 6.03 14.22 17.19
N GLU A 313 6.12 15.41 17.77
CA GLU A 313 6.01 16.68 17.02
C GLU A 313 7.14 16.83 16.01
N GLU A 314 8.34 16.35 16.35
CA GLU A 314 9.50 16.37 15.47
C GLU A 314 9.31 15.53 14.19
N VAL A 315 8.45 14.50 14.23
CA VAL A 315 8.10 13.73 13.05
C VAL A 315 7.26 14.59 12.09
N VAL A 316 6.22 15.24 12.59
CA VAL A 316 5.36 16.12 11.78
C VAL A 316 6.14 17.30 11.20
N ALA A 317 7.04 17.89 12.01
CA ALA A 317 7.90 18.99 11.59
C ALA A 317 8.76 18.63 10.36
N ARG A 318 9.13 17.34 10.21
CA ARG A 318 9.92 16.83 9.09
C ARG A 318 9.11 16.34 7.91
N LEU A 319 7.79 16.37 8.03
CA LEU A 319 6.87 15.97 6.96
C LEU A 319 6.16 17.15 6.32
N CYS A 320 5.86 18.21 7.08
CA CYS A 320 5.11 19.37 6.58
C CYS A 320 6.02 20.41 5.91
N ASP A 321 5.51 21.03 4.87
CA ASP A 321 6.15 22.12 4.15
C ASP A 321 6.55 23.24 5.12
N GLN A 322 7.81 23.69 5.07
CA GLN A 322 8.40 24.70 5.95
C GLN A 322 8.26 24.39 7.46
N SER A 323 7.96 23.13 7.82
CA SER A 323 7.64 22.72 9.20
C SER A 323 6.49 23.52 9.80
N LEU A 324 5.53 23.93 8.99
CA LEU A 324 4.36 24.69 9.41
C LEU A 324 3.18 23.75 9.68
N PHE A 325 2.65 23.83 10.89
CA PHE A 325 1.58 22.98 11.35
C PHE A 325 0.63 23.73 12.29
N TRP A 326 -0.64 23.33 12.30
CA TRP A 326 -1.63 23.79 13.26
C TRP A 326 -2.16 22.59 14.02
N GLU A 327 -1.76 22.45 15.29
CA GLU A 327 -2.35 21.45 16.18
C GLU A 327 -3.70 21.93 16.68
N VAL A 328 -4.71 21.07 16.55
CA VAL A 328 -6.07 21.31 17.02
C VAL A 328 -6.19 20.82 18.46
N LEU A 329 -6.73 21.64 19.37
CA LEU A 329 -6.95 21.30 20.79
C LEU A 329 -5.68 20.73 21.47
N PRO A 330 -4.57 21.46 21.52
CA PRO A 330 -3.30 20.93 22.05
C PRO A 330 -3.38 20.51 23.53
N ASP A 331 -4.27 21.14 24.30
CA ASP A 331 -4.44 20.86 25.74
C ASP A 331 -5.48 19.77 26.06
N ILE A 332 -6.20 19.26 25.05
CA ILE A 332 -7.21 18.21 25.20
C ILE A 332 -6.70 16.93 24.51
N GLY A 333 -6.83 15.78 25.19
CA GLY A 333 -6.35 14.51 24.64
C GLY A 333 -4.86 14.62 24.26
N ARG A 334 -4.05 15.02 25.24
CA ARG A 334 -2.63 15.36 25.04
C ARG A 334 -1.78 14.18 24.57
N GLU A 335 -2.26 12.96 24.72
CA GLU A 335 -1.66 11.74 24.16
C GLU A 335 -1.70 11.71 22.63
N MET A 336 -2.54 12.55 22.03
CA MET A 336 -2.73 12.60 20.57
C MET A 336 -2.38 13.98 20.02
N ILE A 337 -1.66 13.98 18.89
CA ILE A 337 -1.52 15.15 18.02
C ILE A 337 -2.53 15.00 16.89
N CYS A 338 -3.42 15.96 16.73
CA CYS A 338 -4.32 16.09 15.60
C CYS A 338 -4.17 17.49 15.03
N GLY A 339 -3.94 17.63 13.74
CA GLY A 339 -3.74 18.96 13.17
C GLY A 339 -3.58 18.95 11.66
N VAL A 340 -3.42 20.12 11.10
CA VAL A 340 -3.34 20.35 9.65
C VAL A 340 -2.01 21.00 9.29
N GLY A 341 -1.35 20.46 8.28
CA GLY A 341 -0.18 21.03 7.64
C GLY A 341 -0.31 20.97 6.12
N ARG A 342 0.69 21.49 5.41
CA ARG A 342 0.79 21.30 3.97
C ARG A 342 1.89 20.31 3.64
N VAL A 343 1.65 19.50 2.62
CA VAL A 343 2.65 18.62 2.02
C VAL A 343 2.54 18.77 0.50
N GLY A 344 3.61 19.18 -0.14
CA GLY A 344 3.58 19.47 -1.56
C GLY A 344 2.67 20.65 -1.93
N GLY A 345 2.51 21.63 -1.06
CA GLY A 345 1.62 22.79 -1.22
C GLY A 345 0.15 22.49 -0.92
N LEU A 346 -0.23 21.24 -0.62
CA LEU A 346 -1.60 20.78 -0.42
C LEU A 346 -1.88 20.49 1.06
N TYR A 347 -3.07 20.79 1.54
CA TYR A 347 -3.47 20.51 2.93
C TYR A 347 -3.63 19.01 3.16
N ALA A 348 -3.11 18.54 4.30
CA ALA A 348 -3.31 17.21 4.84
C ALA A 348 -3.58 17.29 6.33
N GLY A 349 -4.50 16.47 6.83
CA GLY A 349 -4.72 16.25 8.25
C GLY A 349 -3.80 15.16 8.77
N PHE A 350 -3.24 15.37 9.95
CA PHE A 350 -2.36 14.41 10.61
C PHE A 350 -2.96 13.97 11.94
N VAL A 351 -2.87 12.67 12.21
CA VAL A 351 -3.24 12.04 13.48
C VAL A 351 -2.09 11.16 13.91
N LEU A 352 -1.49 11.42 15.07
CA LEU A 352 -0.40 10.61 15.58
C LEU A 352 -0.38 10.52 17.11
N ASN A 353 0.26 9.48 17.63
CA ASN A 353 0.42 9.25 19.04
C ASN A 353 1.66 9.97 19.59
N ARG A 354 1.52 10.72 20.69
CA ARG A 354 2.69 11.15 21.46
C ARG A 354 3.31 9.94 22.17
N GLN A 355 4.57 10.05 22.52
CA GLN A 355 5.32 9.03 23.25
C GLN A 355 5.84 9.58 24.58
N GLY A 356 6.20 8.69 25.53
CA GLY A 356 6.68 9.06 26.85
C GLY A 356 5.56 9.26 27.87
N LEU A 357 5.75 10.19 28.79
CA LEU A 357 4.78 10.53 29.83
C LEU A 357 4.13 11.87 29.55
N ILE A 358 2.85 11.97 29.83
CA ILE A 358 2.05 13.20 29.76
C ILE A 358 1.37 13.43 31.07
N ASP A 359 1.07 14.69 31.40
CA ASP A 359 0.29 15.02 32.59
C ASP A 359 -1.11 14.41 32.48
N ASP A 360 -1.56 13.78 33.56
CA ASP A 360 -2.90 13.20 33.62
C ASP A 360 -3.94 14.32 33.86
N PRO A 361 -4.89 14.56 32.95
CA PRO A 361 -5.89 15.59 33.12
C PRO A 361 -6.91 15.27 34.25
N GLU A 362 -6.99 14.00 34.67
CA GLU A 362 -7.90 13.53 35.71
C GLU A 362 -7.21 13.48 37.10
N ALA A 363 -5.88 13.46 37.11
CA ALA A 363 -5.03 13.50 38.29
C ALA A 363 -3.85 14.47 38.08
N PRO A 364 -4.04 15.79 38.23
CA PRO A 364 -3.06 16.82 37.83
C PRO A 364 -1.67 16.73 38.47
N SER A 365 -1.51 15.96 39.53
CA SER A 365 -0.23 15.68 40.18
C SER A 365 0.47 14.42 39.67
N GLU A 366 -0.16 13.70 38.74
CA GLU A 366 0.32 12.42 38.21
C GLU A 366 0.62 12.53 36.74
N GLN A 367 1.40 11.58 36.24
CA GLN A 367 1.67 11.40 34.81
C GLN A 367 1.18 10.04 34.37
N ARG A 368 0.72 9.98 33.12
CA ARG A 368 0.31 8.73 32.48
C ARG A 368 1.05 8.48 31.18
N PRO A 369 1.20 7.22 30.71
CA PRO A 369 1.86 6.91 29.47
C PRO A 369 1.11 7.51 28.26
N ALA A 370 1.83 8.16 27.36
CA ALA A 370 1.37 8.39 26.01
C ALA A 370 1.52 7.11 25.16
N GLY A 371 1.03 7.11 23.91
CA GLY A 371 1.00 5.88 23.10
C GLY A 371 -0.13 4.92 23.49
N ILE A 372 -1.09 5.39 24.26
CA ILE A 372 -2.33 4.72 24.66
C ILE A 372 -3.50 5.65 24.32
N LEU A 373 -4.64 5.09 23.91
CA LEU A 373 -5.86 5.85 23.62
C LEU A 373 -6.71 6.01 24.87
N TYR A 374 -6.83 7.23 25.34
CA TYR A 374 -7.74 7.63 26.40
C TYR A 374 -8.99 8.32 25.81
N ARG A 375 -10.05 8.42 26.58
CA ARG A 375 -11.34 8.96 26.11
C ARG A 375 -11.25 10.36 25.47
N GLN A 376 -10.42 11.25 26.02
CA GLN A 376 -10.26 12.60 25.48
C GLN A 376 -9.55 12.61 24.13
N GLY A 377 -8.50 11.81 23.97
CA GLY A 377 -7.82 11.63 22.68
C GLY A 377 -8.72 11.01 21.63
N ILE A 378 -9.52 10.01 22.01
CA ILE A 378 -10.50 9.40 21.11
C ILE A 378 -11.54 10.44 20.63
N ALA A 379 -12.06 11.28 21.53
CA ALA A 379 -12.99 12.35 21.18
C ALA A 379 -12.34 13.39 20.25
N LYS A 380 -11.07 13.79 20.53
CA LYS A 380 -10.27 14.70 19.70
C LYS A 380 -10.10 14.14 18.28
N ILE A 381 -9.66 12.87 18.16
CA ILE A 381 -9.47 12.20 16.87
C ILE A 381 -10.79 12.12 16.09
N SER A 382 -11.86 11.65 16.75
CA SER A 382 -13.17 11.49 16.08
C SER A 382 -13.73 12.81 15.56
N THR A 383 -13.57 13.88 16.32
CA THR A 383 -14.01 15.22 15.92
C THR A 383 -13.16 15.75 14.77
N PHE A 384 -11.85 15.63 14.86
CA PHE A 384 -10.92 16.08 13.83
C PHE A 384 -11.08 15.29 12.53
N SER A 385 -11.19 13.96 12.60
CA SER A 385 -11.40 13.10 11.42
C SER A 385 -12.70 13.46 10.68
N ARG A 386 -13.80 13.70 11.41
CA ARG A 386 -15.07 14.17 10.80
C ARG A 386 -14.95 15.55 10.17
N ALA A 387 -14.22 16.46 10.77
CA ALA A 387 -13.98 17.79 10.19
C ALA A 387 -13.21 17.67 8.87
N CYS A 388 -12.13 16.89 8.84
CA CYS A 388 -11.37 16.62 7.63
C CYS A 388 -12.23 15.95 6.54
N ASN A 389 -13.09 15.00 6.92
CA ASN A 389 -14.02 14.34 6.01
C ASN A 389 -15.00 15.35 5.39
N SER A 390 -15.58 16.25 6.19
CA SER A 390 -16.49 17.30 5.71
C SER A 390 -15.82 18.28 4.75
N ASP A 391 -14.54 18.56 4.95
CA ASP A 391 -13.76 19.50 4.16
C ASP A 391 -13.03 18.85 2.98
N GLY A 392 -13.09 17.52 2.85
CA GLY A 392 -12.39 16.74 1.82
C GLY A 392 -10.87 16.76 1.96
N ILE A 393 -10.34 16.92 3.18
CA ILE A 393 -8.91 16.93 3.48
C ILE A 393 -8.45 15.48 3.72
N PRO A 394 -7.48 14.96 2.96
CA PRO A 394 -6.94 13.62 3.18
C PRO A 394 -6.27 13.52 4.56
N LEU A 395 -6.37 12.34 5.19
CA LEU A 395 -5.85 12.07 6.52
C LEU A 395 -4.62 11.16 6.47
N VAL A 396 -3.57 11.56 7.16
CA VAL A 396 -2.35 10.78 7.38
C VAL A 396 -2.33 10.33 8.84
N TRP A 397 -2.38 9.02 9.05
CA TRP A 397 -2.33 8.38 10.36
C TRP A 397 -0.93 7.84 10.62
N LEU A 398 -0.26 8.34 11.65
CA LEU A 398 1.08 7.91 12.03
C LEU A 398 0.97 7.13 13.34
N GLN A 399 1.00 5.82 13.26
CA GLN A 399 0.75 4.93 14.39
C GLN A 399 2.04 4.60 15.15
N ASP A 400 2.00 4.83 16.44
CA ASP A 400 2.90 4.23 17.44
C ASP A 400 2.10 3.99 18.72
N ILE A 401 1.21 2.97 18.67
CA ILE A 401 0.12 2.74 19.63
C ILE A 401 0.25 1.39 20.32
N SER A 402 0.13 1.39 21.64
CA SER A 402 0.11 0.17 22.45
C SER A 402 -1.30 -0.39 22.70
N GLY A 403 -2.34 0.38 22.43
CA GLY A 403 -3.73 -0.02 22.63
C GLY A 403 -4.61 1.07 23.23
N PHE A 404 -5.79 0.67 23.66
CA PHE A 404 -6.66 1.51 24.50
C PHE A 404 -6.24 1.45 25.95
N ASP A 405 -6.64 2.46 26.72
CA ASP A 405 -6.60 2.40 28.18
C ASP A 405 -7.43 1.22 28.69
N ILE A 406 -7.07 0.70 29.84
CA ILE A 406 -7.71 -0.47 30.45
C ILE A 406 -7.92 -0.25 31.94
N GLY A 407 -8.87 -0.99 32.52
CA GLY A 407 -9.10 -1.02 33.93
C GLY A 407 -10.45 -0.43 34.33
N ALA A 408 -10.75 -0.51 35.63
CA ALA A 408 -12.08 -0.17 36.16
C ALA A 408 -12.47 1.30 35.93
N GLU A 409 -11.52 2.21 35.98
CA GLU A 409 -11.78 3.64 35.74
C GLU A 409 -12.07 3.93 34.28
N ALA A 410 -11.30 3.35 33.36
CA ALA A 410 -11.54 3.47 31.95
C ALA A 410 -12.95 3.00 31.55
N GLU A 411 -13.38 1.85 32.11
CA GLU A 411 -14.72 1.30 31.85
C GLU A 411 -15.82 2.16 32.51
N ARG A 412 -15.64 2.65 33.72
CA ARG A 412 -16.60 3.56 34.39
C ARG A 412 -16.81 4.85 33.60
N HIS A 413 -15.77 5.33 32.93
CA HIS A 413 -15.84 6.52 32.09
C HIS A 413 -16.31 6.23 30.64
N GLY A 414 -16.73 4.99 30.36
CA GLY A 414 -17.34 4.62 29.10
C GLY A 414 -16.37 4.53 27.92
N LEU A 415 -15.11 4.15 28.17
CA LEU A 415 -14.08 4.08 27.13
C LEU A 415 -14.50 3.22 25.93
N LEU A 416 -15.20 2.12 26.17
CA LEU A 416 -15.72 1.26 25.12
C LEU A 416 -16.68 2.00 24.17
N ALA A 417 -17.52 2.91 24.70
CA ALA A 417 -18.42 3.74 23.90
C ALA A 417 -17.64 4.78 23.07
N TYR A 418 -16.62 5.40 23.64
CA TYR A 418 -15.72 6.29 22.91
C TYR A 418 -14.99 5.56 21.79
N GLY A 419 -14.45 4.37 22.08
CA GLY A 419 -13.81 3.50 21.09
C GLY A 419 -14.75 3.15 19.94
N SER A 420 -16.01 2.77 20.23
CA SER A 420 -16.99 2.47 19.18
C SER A 420 -17.33 3.69 18.31
N ASN A 421 -17.33 4.90 18.88
CA ASN A 421 -17.52 6.14 18.11
C ASN A 421 -16.36 6.41 17.15
N LEU A 422 -15.13 6.15 17.55
CA LEU A 422 -13.97 6.29 16.67
C LEU A 422 -14.00 5.26 15.55
N ILE A 423 -14.33 4.00 15.88
CA ILE A 423 -14.53 2.94 14.90
C ILE A 423 -15.59 3.33 13.86
N TYR A 424 -16.76 3.83 14.33
CA TYR A 424 -17.80 4.33 13.44
C TYR A 424 -17.30 5.48 12.56
N THR A 425 -16.57 6.44 13.14
CA THR A 425 -16.03 7.59 12.42
C THR A 425 -15.10 7.15 11.28
N ASN A 426 -14.18 6.23 11.55
CA ASN A 426 -13.25 5.73 10.52
C ASN A 426 -13.97 4.90 9.46
N SER A 427 -14.95 4.08 9.87
CA SER A 427 -15.74 3.25 8.93
C SER A 427 -16.61 4.06 7.97
N THR A 428 -16.99 5.27 8.34
CA THR A 428 -17.87 6.16 7.55
C THR A 428 -17.13 7.33 6.91
N ASN A 429 -15.80 7.35 7.01
CA ASN A 429 -14.98 8.38 6.40
C ASN A 429 -14.82 8.12 4.89
N GLU A 430 -15.15 9.12 4.07
CA GLU A 430 -15.07 9.06 2.61
C GLU A 430 -13.80 9.74 2.07
N THR A 431 -13.13 10.59 2.88
CA THR A 431 -11.87 11.20 2.46
C THR A 431 -10.74 10.15 2.46
N PRO A 432 -9.76 10.24 1.55
CA PRO A 432 -8.64 9.31 1.55
C PRO A 432 -7.89 9.29 2.88
N MET A 433 -7.68 8.10 3.43
CA MET A 433 -6.87 7.86 4.63
C MET A 433 -5.61 7.09 4.24
N PHE A 434 -4.48 7.50 4.79
CA PHE A 434 -3.18 6.86 4.62
C PHE A 434 -2.62 6.54 5.99
N THR A 435 -2.20 5.31 6.19
CA THR A 435 -1.70 4.85 7.50
C THR A 435 -0.24 4.48 7.40
N VAL A 436 0.56 4.94 8.34
CA VAL A 436 1.96 4.58 8.51
C VAL A 436 2.15 3.95 9.88
N LEU A 437 2.58 2.70 9.92
CA LEU A 437 3.00 2.03 11.14
C LEU A 437 4.44 2.44 11.44
N LEU A 438 4.62 3.46 12.30
CA LEU A 438 5.95 3.97 12.64
C LEU A 438 6.73 2.98 13.49
N ARG A 439 6.12 2.47 14.57
CA ARG A 439 6.67 1.44 15.45
C ARG A 439 5.57 0.48 15.89
N LYS A 440 4.92 0.71 17.03
CA LYS A 440 3.87 -0.17 17.54
C LYS A 440 2.53 0.05 16.86
N ALA A 441 1.85 -1.04 16.56
CA ALA A 441 0.48 -1.06 16.10
C ALA A 441 -0.23 -2.24 16.79
N SER A 442 -0.69 -2.03 18.05
CA SER A 442 -1.10 -3.12 18.90
C SER A 442 -2.61 -3.13 19.17
N GLY A 443 -3.18 -4.34 19.15
CA GLY A 443 -4.55 -4.64 19.55
C GLY A 443 -5.60 -3.82 18.82
N ALA A 444 -6.70 -3.51 19.50
CA ALA A 444 -7.77 -2.68 18.94
C ALA A 444 -7.34 -1.22 18.68
N GLY A 445 -6.25 -0.76 19.28
CA GLY A 445 -5.65 0.55 18.98
C GLY A 445 -5.21 0.65 17.53
N TYR A 446 -4.63 -0.42 16.96
CA TYR A 446 -4.31 -0.50 15.53
C TYR A 446 -5.54 -0.27 14.65
N TYR A 447 -6.66 -0.90 14.98
CA TYR A 447 -7.91 -0.71 14.25
C TYR A 447 -8.42 0.73 14.35
N ALA A 448 -8.48 1.26 15.57
CA ALA A 448 -9.00 2.60 15.85
C ALA A 448 -8.17 3.72 15.20
N MET A 449 -6.89 3.48 14.95
CA MET A 449 -5.98 4.39 14.26
C MET A 449 -5.95 4.15 12.73
N ALA A 450 -7.07 3.76 12.15
CA ALA A 450 -7.22 3.48 10.71
C ALA A 450 -6.27 2.40 10.20
N GLY A 451 -6.15 1.28 10.92
CA GLY A 451 -5.44 0.09 10.44
C GLY A 451 -6.12 -0.51 9.20
N LEU A 452 -5.45 -1.42 8.52
CA LEU A 452 -5.88 -1.99 7.23
C LEU A 452 -7.35 -2.47 7.17
N PRO A 453 -7.94 -3.07 8.24
CA PRO A 453 -9.34 -3.44 8.25
C PRO A 453 -10.34 -2.27 8.18
N TYR A 454 -9.88 -1.03 8.31
CA TYR A 454 -10.68 0.19 8.15
C TYR A 454 -10.40 0.89 6.82
N ASP A 455 -9.90 0.14 5.86
CA ASP A 455 -9.74 0.54 4.47
C ASP A 455 -8.94 1.84 4.26
N PRO A 456 -7.77 2.07 4.90
CA PRO A 456 -6.90 3.12 4.41
C PRO A 456 -6.56 2.84 2.94
N VAL A 457 -6.41 3.89 2.14
CA VAL A 457 -6.05 3.72 0.73
C VAL A 457 -4.71 3.03 0.60
N VAL A 458 -3.76 3.43 1.45
CA VAL A 458 -2.44 2.79 1.57
C VAL A 458 -2.07 2.67 3.04
N GLN A 459 -1.55 1.51 3.44
CA GLN A 459 -0.89 1.30 4.71
C GLN A 459 0.59 0.99 4.49
N LEU A 460 1.45 1.81 5.05
CA LEU A 460 2.91 1.65 5.02
C LEU A 460 3.41 1.15 6.38
N SER A 461 4.42 0.32 6.35
CA SER A 461 5.19 -0.09 7.53
C SER A 461 6.61 0.43 7.46
N THR A 462 7.20 0.80 8.60
CA THR A 462 8.64 1.04 8.66
C THR A 462 9.39 -0.26 8.99
N PRO A 463 10.71 -0.34 8.77
CA PRO A 463 11.50 -1.53 9.14
C PRO A 463 11.53 -1.84 10.64
N ILE A 464 11.07 -0.91 11.48
CA ILE A 464 10.96 -1.07 12.94
C ILE A 464 9.51 -1.22 13.41
N SER A 465 8.55 -1.33 12.50
CA SER A 465 7.14 -1.49 12.87
C SER A 465 6.88 -2.88 13.47
N ARG A 466 5.90 -2.93 14.37
CA ARG A 466 5.50 -4.13 15.12
C ARG A 466 3.98 -4.21 15.12
N LEU A 467 3.43 -5.14 14.37
CA LEU A 467 1.98 -5.35 14.27
C LEU A 467 1.57 -6.60 15.02
N SER A 468 0.76 -6.46 16.07
CA SER A 468 0.27 -7.61 16.84
C SER A 468 -0.95 -7.27 17.69
N VAL A 469 -1.58 -8.30 18.25
CA VAL A 469 -2.63 -8.11 19.25
C VAL A 469 -2.03 -7.58 20.57
N MET A 470 -0.88 -8.13 20.99
CA MET A 470 -0.17 -7.73 22.21
C MET A 470 1.30 -8.13 22.12
N GLU A 471 2.13 -7.48 22.93
CA GLU A 471 3.55 -7.78 23.04
C GLU A 471 3.81 -9.21 23.56
N GLY A 472 4.88 -9.84 23.08
CA GLY A 472 5.21 -11.23 23.42
C GLY A 472 5.35 -11.48 24.93
N ARG A 473 5.97 -10.54 25.65
CA ARG A 473 6.10 -10.63 27.12
C ARG A 473 4.73 -10.60 27.80
N THR A 474 3.82 -9.73 27.38
CA THR A 474 2.47 -9.64 27.92
C THR A 474 1.69 -10.93 27.69
N LEU A 475 1.82 -11.53 26.49
CA LEU A 475 1.19 -12.82 26.20
C LEU A 475 1.80 -13.96 27.02
N ALA A 476 3.12 -13.96 27.23
CA ALA A 476 3.79 -14.96 28.08
C ALA A 476 3.29 -14.88 29.53
N ILE A 477 3.20 -13.67 30.09
CA ILE A 477 2.64 -13.45 31.43
C ILE A 477 1.18 -13.93 31.49
N ALA A 478 0.33 -13.54 30.57
CA ALA A 478 -1.07 -13.95 30.53
C ALA A 478 -1.22 -15.48 30.41
N THR A 479 -0.40 -16.13 29.58
CA THR A 479 -0.42 -17.59 29.36
C THR A 479 -0.05 -18.36 30.62
N TYR A 480 0.91 -17.87 31.37
CA TYR A 480 1.43 -18.54 32.56
C TYR A 480 1.02 -17.86 33.88
N ASN A 481 0.02 -17.00 33.87
CA ASN A 481 -0.42 -16.21 35.01
C ASN A 481 -0.62 -17.03 36.30
N SER A 482 -1.18 -18.26 36.21
CA SER A 482 -1.38 -19.14 37.36
C SER A 482 -0.09 -19.69 37.98
N LYS A 483 1.07 -19.44 37.39
CA LYS A 483 2.40 -19.82 37.84
C LYS A 483 3.23 -18.62 38.33
N LEU A 484 2.67 -17.43 38.26
CA LEU A 484 3.30 -16.18 38.61
C LEU A 484 2.59 -15.60 39.87
N ASP A 485 3.32 -14.82 40.66
CA ASP A 485 2.77 -14.01 41.73
C ASP A 485 2.30 -12.63 41.22
N ASP A 486 1.87 -11.77 42.14
CA ASP A 486 1.37 -10.42 41.83
C ASP A 486 2.45 -9.50 41.28
N ASP A 487 3.73 -9.83 41.46
CA ASP A 487 4.88 -9.12 40.89
C ASP A 487 5.37 -9.74 39.57
N PHE A 488 4.61 -10.70 39.03
CA PHE A 488 4.92 -11.49 37.84
C PHE A 488 6.17 -12.35 37.93
N GLU A 489 6.60 -12.69 39.15
CA GLU A 489 7.70 -13.61 39.41
C GLU A 489 7.21 -15.05 39.50
N ILE A 490 8.04 -16.00 39.07
CA ILE A 490 7.67 -17.42 39.07
C ILE A 490 7.62 -17.95 40.49
N VAL A 491 6.46 -18.47 40.91
CA VAL A 491 6.16 -18.91 42.28
C VAL A 491 6.94 -20.17 42.67
N THR A 492 7.16 -21.11 41.73
CA THR A 492 7.80 -22.41 42.06
C THR A 492 9.25 -22.24 42.55
N GLN A 493 9.57 -22.95 43.63
CA GLN A 493 10.93 -23.01 44.20
C GLN A 493 11.77 -24.19 43.63
N ASP A 494 11.16 -25.08 42.85
CA ASP A 494 11.91 -26.14 42.15
C ASP A 494 12.74 -25.58 41.02
N PRO A 495 14.08 -25.63 41.07
CA PRO A 495 14.93 -25.05 40.03
C PRO A 495 14.69 -25.65 38.62
N LYS A 496 14.28 -26.90 38.52
CA LYS A 496 14.01 -27.57 37.24
C LYS A 496 12.68 -27.09 36.64
N GLU A 497 11.66 -26.96 37.47
CA GLU A 497 10.36 -26.42 37.06
C GLU A 497 10.47 -24.95 36.68
N ARG A 498 11.20 -24.16 37.47
CA ARG A 498 11.46 -22.74 37.20
C ARG A 498 12.17 -22.55 35.84
N ALA A 499 13.27 -23.22 35.62
CA ALA A 499 14.03 -23.17 34.36
C ALA A 499 13.18 -23.61 33.14
N LYS A 500 12.31 -24.63 33.33
CA LYS A 500 11.38 -25.05 32.28
C LYS A 500 10.34 -23.99 31.97
N LEU A 501 9.82 -23.28 32.97
CA LEU A 501 8.81 -22.24 32.78
C LEU A 501 9.43 -20.98 32.14
N GLU A 502 10.61 -20.55 32.62
CA GLU A 502 11.37 -19.46 32.01
C GLU A 502 11.61 -19.70 30.52
N ARG A 503 12.07 -20.92 30.16
CA ARG A 503 12.26 -21.29 28.75
C ARG A 503 10.97 -21.21 27.94
N LYS A 504 9.85 -21.72 28.47
CA LYS A 504 8.55 -21.69 27.78
C LYS A 504 8.02 -20.27 27.61
N MET A 505 8.21 -19.40 28.61
CA MET A 505 7.84 -17.98 28.51
C MET A 505 8.70 -17.29 27.45
N ALA A 506 9.99 -17.53 27.42
CA ALA A 506 10.90 -17.01 26.40
C ALA A 506 10.57 -17.54 24.99
N GLU A 507 10.14 -18.81 24.86
CA GLU A 507 9.68 -19.39 23.58
C GLU A 507 8.42 -18.68 23.06
N VAL A 508 7.46 -18.34 23.94
CA VAL A 508 6.26 -17.58 23.57
C VAL A 508 6.63 -16.16 23.14
N GLU A 509 7.47 -15.48 23.93
CA GLU A 509 7.93 -14.13 23.63
C GLU A 509 8.64 -14.10 22.26
N ALA A 510 9.62 -14.97 22.04
CA ALA A 510 10.37 -15.03 20.79
C ALA A 510 9.50 -15.33 19.56
N ARG A 511 8.48 -16.20 19.71
CA ARG A 511 7.54 -16.49 18.63
C ARG A 511 6.72 -15.26 18.25
N ILE A 512 6.16 -14.57 19.24
CA ILE A 512 5.36 -13.36 18.97
C ILE A 512 6.23 -12.24 18.40
N ASP A 513 7.45 -12.08 18.90
CA ASP A 513 8.41 -11.11 18.34
C ASP A 513 8.74 -11.39 16.88
N ALA A 514 8.85 -12.67 16.50
CA ALA A 514 9.03 -13.06 15.10
C ALA A 514 7.79 -12.79 14.26
N ASP A 515 6.59 -13.05 14.78
CA ASP A 515 5.32 -12.81 14.09
C ASP A 515 5.05 -11.29 13.89
N MET A 516 5.65 -10.43 14.72
CA MET A 516 5.53 -8.96 14.61
C MET A 516 6.45 -8.32 13.57
N ASP A 517 7.37 -9.07 12.95
CA ASP A 517 8.27 -8.55 11.91
C ASP A 517 7.45 -7.98 10.73
N PRO A 518 7.70 -6.74 10.26
CA PRO A 518 6.95 -6.13 9.17
C PRO A 518 6.98 -6.95 7.87
N TYR A 519 7.99 -7.79 7.66
CA TYR A 519 8.04 -8.68 6.50
C TYR A 519 6.98 -9.78 6.55
N VAL A 520 6.58 -10.24 7.75
CA VAL A 520 5.47 -11.20 7.90
C VAL A 520 4.17 -10.58 7.43
N ALA A 521 3.88 -9.35 7.85
CA ALA A 521 2.71 -8.60 7.39
C ALA A 521 2.76 -8.33 5.87
N ALA A 522 3.92 -7.94 5.35
CA ALA A 522 4.08 -7.63 3.93
C ALA A 522 3.96 -8.85 3.01
N GLN A 523 4.41 -10.03 3.47
CA GLN A 523 4.25 -11.29 2.73
C GLN A 523 2.79 -11.65 2.48
N GLN A 524 1.89 -11.24 3.38
CA GLN A 524 0.46 -11.60 3.38
C GLN A 524 -0.45 -10.45 2.93
N LEU A 525 0.10 -9.29 2.53
CA LEU A 525 -0.64 -8.06 2.24
C LEU A 525 -1.37 -7.46 3.46
N ASP A 526 -0.92 -7.75 4.67
CA ASP A 526 -1.38 -7.07 5.89
C ASP A 526 -0.71 -5.69 6.07
N THR A 527 0.20 -5.34 5.19
CA THR A 527 0.70 -3.98 4.92
C THR A 527 1.05 -3.87 3.43
N ASP A 528 0.84 -2.69 2.85
CA ASP A 528 1.01 -2.51 1.40
C ASP A 528 2.49 -2.39 1.01
N GLU A 529 3.32 -1.74 1.85
CA GLU A 529 4.76 -1.61 1.55
C GLU A 529 5.57 -1.38 2.84
N ILE A 530 6.85 -1.75 2.80
CA ILE A 530 7.84 -1.41 3.84
C ILE A 530 8.70 -0.26 3.30
N VAL A 531 8.71 0.86 4.03
CA VAL A 531 9.38 2.09 3.61
C VAL A 531 10.35 2.60 4.68
N ARG A 532 11.47 3.17 4.27
CA ARG A 532 12.40 3.81 5.20
C ARG A 532 11.77 5.06 5.81
N LEU A 533 12.21 5.41 7.01
CA LEU A 533 11.75 6.63 7.68
C LEU A 533 12.03 7.90 6.88
N ASP A 534 13.17 7.98 6.22
CA ASP A 534 13.57 9.12 5.39
C ASP A 534 12.83 9.19 4.03
N GLU A 535 12.14 8.10 3.61
CA GLU A 535 11.27 8.07 2.43
C GLU A 535 9.84 8.54 2.74
N LEU A 536 9.44 8.64 4.02
CA LEU A 536 8.05 8.90 4.41
C LEU A 536 7.48 10.19 3.81
N ARG A 537 8.27 11.26 3.77
CA ARG A 537 7.81 12.52 3.19
C ARG A 537 7.46 12.37 1.71
N ASP A 538 8.30 11.69 0.94
CA ASP A 538 8.05 11.49 -0.50
C ASP A 538 6.80 10.66 -0.74
N TRP A 539 6.60 9.59 0.04
CA TRP A 539 5.37 8.79 0.02
C TRP A 539 4.14 9.62 0.37
N ILE A 540 4.17 10.35 1.49
CA ILE A 540 3.03 11.16 1.95
C ILE A 540 2.73 12.27 0.92
N ARG A 541 3.75 12.93 0.36
CA ARG A 541 3.58 13.94 -0.69
C ARG A 541 2.88 13.35 -1.92
N ALA A 542 3.34 12.21 -2.40
CA ALA A 542 2.73 11.53 -3.54
C ALA A 542 1.27 11.15 -3.25
N LEU A 543 0.98 10.55 -2.09
CA LEU A 543 -0.36 10.13 -1.69
C LEU A 543 -1.32 11.31 -1.52
N VAL A 544 -0.86 12.41 -0.90
CA VAL A 544 -1.64 13.65 -0.78
C VAL A 544 -1.92 14.24 -2.16
N GLU A 545 -0.92 14.32 -3.04
CA GLU A 545 -1.09 14.83 -4.39
C GLU A 545 -2.08 14.01 -5.21
N MET A 546 -2.00 12.68 -5.13
CA MET A 546 -2.96 11.77 -5.76
C MET A 546 -4.39 12.00 -5.27
N SER A 547 -4.59 12.28 -3.97
CA SER A 547 -5.91 12.58 -3.41
C SER A 547 -6.55 13.83 -4.00
N TYR A 548 -5.76 14.80 -4.41
CA TYR A 548 -6.21 16.03 -5.04
C TYR A 548 -6.19 15.99 -6.57
N GLN A 549 -5.74 14.90 -7.17
CA GLN A 549 -5.83 14.71 -8.61
C GLN A 549 -7.30 14.49 -8.98
N GLY A 550 -8.02 15.58 -9.18
CA GLY A 550 -9.45 15.57 -9.45
C GLY A 550 -9.78 14.78 -10.71
N VAL A 551 -10.92 14.13 -10.68
CA VAL A 551 -11.41 13.31 -11.78
C VAL A 551 -12.59 14.00 -12.43
N GLY A 552 -12.30 14.76 -13.47
CA GLY A 552 -13.32 15.33 -14.35
C GLY A 552 -13.73 14.39 -15.49
N TYR A 553 -13.66 13.08 -15.28
CA TYR A 553 -13.95 12.12 -16.33
C TYR A 553 -15.45 12.07 -16.63
N ARG A 554 -15.80 12.21 -17.89
CA ARG A 554 -17.13 11.83 -18.35
C ARG A 554 -17.22 10.31 -18.37
N ARG A 555 -18.34 9.79 -17.91
CA ARG A 555 -18.66 8.38 -18.11
C ARG A 555 -18.88 8.14 -19.61
N VAL A 556 -17.88 7.63 -20.26
CA VAL A 556 -18.02 7.07 -21.60
C VAL A 556 -18.02 5.57 -21.42
N LYS A 557 -19.13 4.94 -21.78
CA LYS A 557 -19.25 3.49 -21.69
C LYS A 557 -18.20 2.84 -22.59
N ASN A 558 -17.43 1.90 -22.06
CA ASN A 558 -16.51 1.11 -22.87
C ASN A 558 -17.31 0.33 -23.93
N PRO A 559 -17.05 0.51 -25.23
CA PRO A 559 -17.81 -0.13 -26.29
C PRO A 559 -17.72 -1.66 -26.25
N ARG A 560 -16.68 -2.24 -25.65
CA ARG A 560 -16.53 -3.69 -25.51
C ARG A 560 -17.44 -4.32 -24.48
N ILE A 561 -18.03 -3.52 -23.57
CA ILE A 561 -18.98 -3.99 -22.56
C ILE A 561 -20.43 -3.73 -23.00
N TRP A 562 -20.66 -3.45 -24.27
CA TRP A 562 -21.99 -3.29 -24.84
C TRP A 562 -22.71 -4.65 -24.95
N SER A 563 -24.00 -4.62 -25.23
CA SER A 563 -24.79 -5.84 -25.42
C SER A 563 -24.21 -6.73 -26.55
N LEU A 564 -24.53 -8.01 -26.52
CA LEU A 564 -24.13 -8.92 -27.62
C LEU A 564 -24.64 -8.42 -28.98
N HIS A 565 -25.83 -7.82 -29.02
CA HIS A 565 -26.35 -7.20 -30.24
C HIS A 565 -25.50 -6.04 -30.74
N ASP A 566 -25.06 -5.17 -29.82
CA ASP A 566 -24.16 -4.05 -30.18
C ASP A 566 -22.81 -4.58 -30.69
N LEU A 567 -22.33 -5.66 -30.13
CA LEU A 567 -21.08 -6.30 -30.56
C LEU A 567 -21.22 -6.95 -31.95
N ASP A 568 -22.34 -7.62 -32.23
CA ASP A 568 -22.60 -8.20 -33.56
C ASP A 568 -22.60 -7.14 -34.65
N VAL A 569 -23.16 -5.97 -34.37
CA VAL A 569 -23.14 -4.83 -35.30
C VAL A 569 -21.72 -4.32 -35.53
N LEU A 570 -20.91 -4.23 -34.45
CA LEU A 570 -19.53 -3.70 -34.52
C LEU A 570 -18.58 -4.63 -35.26
N VAL A 571 -18.73 -5.95 -35.15
CA VAL A 571 -17.85 -6.93 -35.79
C VAL A 571 -18.37 -7.42 -37.16
N GLY A 572 -19.39 -6.76 -37.70
CA GLY A 572 -19.85 -7.01 -39.05
C GLY A 572 -20.76 -8.21 -39.22
N GLY A 573 -21.36 -8.68 -38.13
CA GLY A 573 -22.56 -9.51 -38.23
C GLY A 573 -23.66 -8.66 -38.88
N GLY A 574 -23.84 -8.77 -40.16
CA GLY A 574 -24.87 -8.06 -40.88
C GLY A 574 -26.25 -8.36 -40.32
N PRO A 575 -27.24 -7.50 -40.53
CA PRO A 575 -28.61 -7.78 -40.09
C PRO A 575 -29.06 -9.12 -40.67
N ALA A 576 -29.49 -10.03 -39.81
CA ALA A 576 -30.06 -11.29 -40.19
C ALA A 576 -31.33 -11.08 -41.05
#